data_2d4c5a122a4c474c21686eee92466fee
#
_entry.id   2d4c5a122a4c474c21686eee92466fee
#
_cell.length_a   1.000
_cell.length_b   1.000
_cell.length_c   1.000
_cell.angle_alpha   90.00
_cell.angle_beta   90.00
_cell.angle_gamma   90.00
#
_symmetry.space_group_name_H-M   'P 1'
#
loop_
_entity.id
_entity.type
_entity.pdbx_description
1 polymer ?
#
loop_
_entity_poly.entity_id
_entity_poly.type
_entity_poly.pdbx_seq_one_letter_code
_entity_poly.pdbx_strand_id
1 'polypeptide(L)'
;MLVAKKAMPRPKRRIVAPAEKRTQIRLTVDSKFTKTHFSQLFAVLKIRRKNALAEHIIMSFKTKAAQAQLAAFYNGPWLNIPFQSIDTAFVFPLTHDIADELDRVGGEILGGVNRSKTFRVMVAYFAAVHKLKTPVQSTFA
;
A
#
# COMPACT_ATOMS: atom_id res chain seq x y z
N MET A 1 -25.32 -29.14 -32.12
CA MET A 1 -25.10 -29.03 -31.47
C MET A 1 -24.63 -28.81 -30.75
N LEU A 2 -24.31 -28.51 -30.73
CA LEU A 2 -23.83 -28.34 -29.97
C LEU A 2 -23.43 -28.22 -29.19
N VAL A 3 -23.53 -27.88 -28.94
CA VAL A 3 -23.25 -28.14 -28.03
C VAL A 3 -22.08 -27.85 -27.59
N ALA A 4 -21.39 -28.10 -27.99
CA ALA A 4 -20.20 -27.87 -27.59
C ALA A 4 -19.92 -26.61 -27.18
N LYS A 5 -20.33 -25.97 -27.63
CA LYS A 5 -20.08 -24.84 -27.35
C LYS A 5 -20.20 -24.41 -26.24
N LYS A 6 -20.79 -24.65 -25.84
CA LYS A 6 -21.17 -24.16 -24.79
C LYS A 6 -20.30 -24.32 -23.77
N ALA A 7 -19.69 -25.01 -23.64
CA ALA A 7 -18.94 -25.25 -22.56
C ALA A 7 -17.73 -24.48 -22.44
N MET A 8 -17.29 -23.94 -23.36
CA MET A 8 -16.18 -23.24 -23.27
C MET A 8 -16.02 -22.13 -22.47
N PRO A 9 -16.85 -21.34 -22.29
CA PRO A 9 -16.64 -20.11 -21.60
C PRO A 9 -16.10 -20.27 -20.26
N ARG A 10 -16.50 -21.18 -19.53
CA ARG A 10 -16.12 -21.18 -18.26
C ARG A 10 -14.77 -21.46 -18.01
N PRO A 11 -14.10 -22.08 -18.71
CA PRO A 11 -12.78 -22.41 -18.41
C PRO A 11 -11.88 -21.30 -18.19
N LYS A 12 -12.17 -20.21 -18.79
CA LYS A 12 -11.35 -19.16 -18.60
C LYS A 12 -11.07 -18.83 -17.26
N ARG A 13 -11.92 -18.93 -16.40
CA ARG A 13 -11.71 -18.50 -15.14
C ARG A 13 -10.66 -19.23 -14.49
N ARG A 14 -10.47 -20.43 -14.74
CA ARG A 14 -9.57 -21.09 -14.06
C ARG A 14 -8.26 -21.00 -14.58
N ILE A 15 -8.08 -20.45 -15.65
CA ILE A 15 -6.86 -20.33 -16.21
C ILE A 15 -5.97 -19.37 -15.57
N VAL A 16 -6.32 -18.76 -14.53
CA VAL A 16 -5.46 -17.80 -13.85
C VAL A 16 -4.17 -18.47 -13.50
N ALA A 17 -3.07 -17.93 -13.94
CA ALA A 17 -1.77 -18.49 -13.68
C ALA A 17 -1.42 -18.42 -12.21
N PRO A 18 -0.71 -19.40 -11.70
CA PRO A 18 -0.30 -19.36 -10.31
C PRO A 18 0.48 -18.12 -9.94
N ALA A 19 1.23 -17.59 -10.88
CA ALA A 19 2.01 -16.38 -10.60
C ALA A 19 1.11 -15.20 -10.33
N GLU A 20 -0.13 -15.24 -10.79
CA GLU A 20 -1.04 -14.15 -10.53
C GLU A 20 -1.88 -14.38 -9.30
N LYS A 21 -1.66 -15.49 -8.59
CA LYS A 21 -2.41 -15.71 -7.42
C LYS A 21 -2.12 -14.63 -6.42
N ARG A 22 -3.13 -14.21 -5.69
CA ARG A 22 -2.96 -13.16 -4.71
C ARG A 22 -2.89 -13.76 -3.32
N THR A 23 -2.16 -13.09 -2.46
CA THR A 23 -2.09 -13.46 -1.07
C THR A 23 -2.71 -12.34 -0.27
N GLN A 24 -3.33 -12.68 0.84
CA GLN A 24 -3.93 -11.68 1.69
C GLN A 24 -2.85 -11.07 2.57
N ILE A 25 -2.69 -9.78 2.44
CA ILE A 25 -1.73 -9.05 3.26
C ILE A 25 -2.52 -8.32 4.33
N ARG A 26 -2.18 -8.59 5.59
CA ARG A 26 -2.84 -7.92 6.70
C ARG A 26 -1.89 -6.88 7.26
N LEU A 27 -2.27 -5.63 7.20
CA LEU A 27 -1.48 -4.52 7.71
C LEU A 27 -2.23 -3.87 8.86
N THR A 28 -1.52 -3.52 9.90
CA THR A 28 -2.12 -2.85 11.05
C THR A 28 -1.67 -1.41 11.04
N VAL A 29 -2.60 -0.49 11.00
CA VAL A 29 -2.30 0.94 10.88
C VAL A 29 -3.10 1.72 11.90
N ASP A 30 -2.77 3.00 12.04
CA ASP A 30 -3.51 3.89 12.90
C ASP A 30 -4.62 4.55 12.11
N SER A 31 -5.82 4.61 12.69
CA SER A 31 -6.96 5.14 11.98
C SER A 31 -6.89 6.64 11.80
N LYS A 32 -6.28 7.35 12.73
CA LYS A 32 -6.23 8.79 12.67
C LYS A 32 -5.27 9.35 11.65
N PHE A 33 -4.26 8.61 11.32
CA PHE A 33 -3.24 9.12 10.41
C PHE A 33 -3.21 8.34 9.10
N THR A 34 -2.80 7.09 9.18
CA THR A 34 -2.61 6.31 7.97
C THR A 34 -3.91 6.02 7.23
N LYS A 35 -4.95 5.63 7.96
CA LYS A 35 -6.21 5.33 7.31
C LYS A 35 -6.82 6.57 6.68
N THR A 36 -6.73 7.70 7.35
CA THR A 36 -7.27 8.95 6.83
C THR A 36 -6.53 9.38 5.56
N HIS A 37 -5.21 9.33 5.58
CA HIS A 37 -4.44 9.68 4.40
C HIS A 37 -4.70 8.72 3.25
N PHE A 38 -4.82 7.43 3.57
CA PHE A 38 -5.09 6.44 2.54
C PHE A 38 -6.44 6.75 1.87
N SER A 39 -7.43 7.11 2.66
CA SER A 39 -8.74 7.48 2.12
C SER A 39 -8.67 8.73 1.24
N GLN A 40 -7.89 9.70 1.65
CA GLN A 40 -7.75 10.93 0.87
C GLN A 40 -7.02 10.68 -0.46
N LEU A 41 -6.11 9.73 -0.48
CA LEU A 41 -5.37 9.43 -1.69
C LEU A 41 -6.24 8.82 -2.79
N PHE A 42 -7.35 8.20 -2.44
CA PHE A 42 -8.30 7.73 -3.44
C PHE A 42 -8.73 8.89 -4.34
N ALA A 43 -9.09 10.01 -3.73
CA ALA A 43 -9.55 11.16 -4.49
C ALA A 43 -8.40 11.84 -5.23
N VAL A 44 -7.27 11.98 -4.58
CA VAL A 44 -6.14 12.69 -5.17
C VAL A 44 -5.57 11.95 -6.37
N LEU A 45 -5.42 10.64 -6.26
CA LEU A 45 -4.84 9.84 -7.32
C LEU A 45 -5.88 9.27 -8.27
N LYS A 46 -7.17 9.48 -7.96
CA LYS A 46 -8.27 9.00 -8.77
C LYS A 46 -8.24 7.49 -8.98
N ILE A 47 -7.86 6.79 -7.94
CA ILE A 47 -7.86 5.36 -7.92
C ILE A 47 -9.03 4.91 -7.07
N ARG A 48 -9.85 4.02 -7.58
CA ARG A 48 -11.09 3.65 -6.90
C ARG A 48 -11.03 2.44 -6.00
N ARG A 49 -10.14 1.52 -6.26
CA ARG A 49 -10.12 0.28 -5.51
C ARG A 49 -9.00 0.29 -4.50
N LYS A 50 -9.30 -0.25 -3.32
CA LYS A 50 -8.36 -0.26 -2.22
C LYS A 50 -7.06 -0.98 -2.55
N ASN A 51 -7.15 -2.17 -3.11
CA ASN A 51 -5.93 -2.90 -3.43
C ASN A 51 -5.16 -2.25 -4.59
N ALA A 52 -5.86 -1.61 -5.53
CA ALA A 52 -5.18 -0.91 -6.61
C ALA A 52 -4.39 0.29 -6.07
N LEU A 53 -4.94 0.99 -5.10
CA LEU A 53 -4.23 2.10 -4.47
C LEU A 53 -3.01 1.59 -3.71
N ALA A 54 -3.16 0.50 -2.95
CA ALA A 54 -2.03 -0.06 -2.23
C ALA A 54 -0.93 -0.51 -3.19
N GLU A 55 -1.29 -1.14 -4.30
CA GLU A 55 -0.32 -1.56 -5.30
C GLU A 55 0.41 -0.37 -5.90
N HIS A 56 -0.33 0.69 -6.23
CA HIS A 56 0.27 1.88 -6.79
C HIS A 56 1.28 2.49 -5.83
N ILE A 57 0.93 2.58 -4.57
CA ILE A 57 1.82 3.14 -3.57
C ILE A 57 3.08 2.29 -3.43
N ILE A 58 2.92 0.98 -3.29
CA ILE A 58 4.06 0.09 -3.09
C ILE A 58 4.98 0.09 -4.30
N MET A 59 4.42 -0.01 -5.49
CA MET A 59 5.25 -0.12 -6.70
C MET A 59 5.90 1.21 -7.07
N SER A 60 5.45 2.31 -6.49
CA SER A 60 6.09 3.60 -6.73
C SER A 60 7.51 3.65 -6.15
N PHE A 61 7.86 2.73 -5.26
CA PHE A 61 9.18 2.72 -4.66
C PHE A 61 10.07 1.61 -5.23
N LYS A 62 9.80 1.22 -6.48
CA LYS A 62 10.58 0.18 -7.10
C LYS A 62 11.97 0.64 -7.51
N THR A 63 12.15 1.90 -7.82
CA THR A 63 13.44 2.41 -8.26
C THR A 63 14.31 2.83 -7.09
N LYS A 64 15.62 2.84 -7.30
CA LYS A 64 16.53 3.26 -6.26
C LYS A 64 16.36 4.72 -5.90
N ALA A 65 16.04 5.56 -6.87
CA ALA A 65 15.82 6.97 -6.59
C ALA A 65 14.63 7.17 -5.67
N ALA A 66 13.53 6.45 -5.93
CA ALA A 66 12.35 6.57 -5.09
C ALA A 66 12.63 6.03 -3.68
N GLN A 67 13.40 4.95 -3.59
CA GLN A 67 13.75 4.39 -2.28
C GLN A 67 14.63 5.35 -1.49
N ALA A 68 15.53 6.06 -2.15
CA ALA A 68 16.36 7.05 -1.47
C ALA A 68 15.50 8.19 -0.92
N GLN A 69 14.50 8.61 -1.67
CA GLN A 69 13.59 9.64 -1.22
C GLN A 69 12.76 9.16 -0.02
N LEU A 70 12.32 7.92 -0.06
CA LEU A 70 11.56 7.36 1.05
C LEU A 70 12.45 7.23 2.30
N ALA A 71 13.69 6.84 2.13
CA ALA A 71 14.63 6.73 3.24
C ALA A 71 14.88 8.09 3.87
N ALA A 72 15.03 9.12 3.06
CA ALA A 72 15.21 10.49 3.58
C ALA A 72 13.97 10.93 4.35
N PHE A 73 12.80 10.60 3.86
CA PHE A 73 11.56 10.93 4.54
C PHE A 73 11.48 10.18 5.88
N TYR A 74 11.83 8.91 5.89
CA TYR A 74 11.77 8.08 7.08
C TYR A 74 12.73 8.61 8.16
N ASN A 75 13.90 9.05 7.76
CA ASN A 75 14.91 9.52 8.70
C ASN A 75 14.77 11.01 9.02
N GLY A 76 13.79 11.67 8.48
CA GLY A 76 13.55 13.08 8.72
C GLY A 76 12.12 13.36 9.12
N PRO A 77 11.26 13.78 8.18
CA PRO A 77 9.88 14.16 8.52
C PRO A 77 9.09 13.10 9.26
N TRP A 78 9.32 11.82 8.95
CA TRP A 78 8.60 10.73 9.62
C TRP A 78 8.80 10.78 11.13
N LEU A 79 10.00 11.13 11.57
CA LEU A 79 10.30 11.12 12.99
C LEU A 79 9.51 12.18 13.75
N ASN A 80 8.99 13.16 13.06
CA ASN A 80 8.20 14.21 13.68
C ASN A 80 6.70 13.99 13.59
N ILE A 81 6.27 12.86 13.03
CA ILE A 81 4.86 12.56 12.91
C ILE A 81 4.40 11.84 14.17
N PRO A 82 3.45 12.40 14.90
CA PRO A 82 2.97 11.79 16.12
C PRO A 82 1.95 10.70 15.80
N PHE A 83 2.36 9.47 15.78
CA PHE A 83 1.46 8.37 15.52
C PHE A 83 0.73 7.96 16.79
N GLN A 84 -0.55 7.70 16.62
CA GLN A 84 -1.38 7.23 17.72
C GLN A 84 -1.30 5.72 17.81
N SER A 85 -2.10 5.13 18.67
CA SER A 85 -2.10 3.69 18.81
C SER A 85 -2.57 3.03 17.52
N ILE A 86 -2.05 1.85 17.24
CA ILE A 86 -2.40 1.07 16.07
C ILE A 86 -3.72 0.39 16.34
N ASP A 87 -4.74 0.71 15.59
CA ASP A 87 -6.10 0.21 15.90
C ASP A 87 -6.90 -0.29 14.70
N THR A 88 -6.36 -0.21 13.51
CA THR A 88 -7.11 -0.57 12.32
C THR A 88 -6.35 -1.59 11.49
N ALA A 89 -7.02 -2.61 11.01
CA ALA A 89 -6.40 -3.58 10.12
C ALA A 89 -6.85 -3.33 8.69
N PHE A 90 -5.89 -3.27 7.78
CA PHE A 90 -6.15 -3.27 6.36
C PHE A 90 -5.82 -4.65 5.83
N VAL A 91 -6.70 -5.20 5.00
CA VAL A 91 -6.45 -6.49 4.39
C VAL A 91 -6.58 -6.32 2.88
N PHE A 92 -5.51 -6.62 2.17
CA PHE A 92 -5.47 -6.44 0.74
C PHE A 92 -5.14 -7.75 0.03
N PRO A 93 -5.85 -8.08 -1.06
CA PRO A 93 -5.47 -9.22 -1.89
C PRO A 93 -4.43 -8.76 -2.91
N LEU A 94 -3.17 -8.88 -2.58
CA LEU A 94 -2.08 -8.47 -3.44
C LEU A 94 -1.36 -9.68 -4.03
N THR A 95 -0.74 -9.49 -5.19
CA THR A 95 0.06 -10.57 -5.78
C THR A 95 1.32 -10.76 -4.95
N HIS A 96 1.93 -11.93 -5.09
CA HIS A 96 3.16 -12.21 -4.35
C HIS A 96 4.27 -11.23 -4.72
N ASP A 97 4.34 -10.83 -5.99
CA ASP A 97 5.38 -9.90 -6.42
C ASP A 97 5.28 -8.57 -5.69
N ILE A 98 4.07 -8.08 -5.50
CA ILE A 98 3.88 -6.80 -4.81
C ILE A 98 4.18 -6.94 -3.32
N ALA A 99 3.77 -8.05 -2.72
CA ALA A 99 4.08 -8.31 -1.33
C ALA A 99 5.59 -8.40 -1.11
N ASP A 100 6.29 -9.05 -2.03
CA ASP A 100 7.74 -9.17 -1.95
C ASP A 100 8.41 -7.81 -2.12
N GLU A 101 7.86 -6.96 -2.97
CA GLU A 101 8.40 -5.63 -3.16
C GLU A 101 8.25 -4.80 -1.87
N LEU A 102 7.11 -4.92 -1.21
CA LEU A 102 6.90 -4.23 0.05
C LEU A 102 7.93 -4.69 1.09
N ASP A 103 8.19 -5.99 1.16
CA ASP A 103 9.17 -6.53 2.10
C ASP A 103 10.58 -6.08 1.74
N ARG A 104 10.91 -6.04 0.45
CA ARG A 104 12.24 -5.64 0.01
C ARG A 104 12.52 -4.19 0.37
N VAL A 105 11.56 -3.31 0.10
CA VAL A 105 11.74 -1.90 0.42
C VAL A 105 11.84 -1.71 1.93
N GLY A 106 10.99 -2.41 2.69
CA GLY A 106 11.03 -2.33 4.14
C GLY A 106 12.37 -2.78 4.70
N GLY A 107 12.92 -3.87 4.15
CA GLY A 107 14.22 -4.34 4.60
C GLY A 107 15.32 -3.35 4.35
N GLU A 108 15.26 -2.64 3.22
CA GLU A 108 16.30 -1.67 2.90
C GLU A 108 16.16 -0.39 3.70
N ILE A 109 14.96 0.06 3.95
CA ILE A 109 14.74 1.35 4.60
C ILE A 109 14.66 1.25 6.11
N LEU A 110 13.97 0.24 6.61
CA LEU A 110 13.76 0.09 8.04
C LEU A 110 14.76 -0.85 8.70
N GLY A 111 15.53 -1.57 7.91
CA GLY A 111 16.48 -2.52 8.45
C GLY A 111 15.90 -3.85 8.84
N GLY A 112 14.65 -4.11 8.53
CA GLY A 112 13.99 -5.37 8.82
C GLY A 112 12.61 -5.41 8.22
N VAL A 113 12.05 -6.60 8.08
CA VAL A 113 10.75 -6.75 7.46
C VAL A 113 9.66 -6.39 8.47
N ASN A 114 8.90 -5.35 8.15
CA ASN A 114 7.75 -4.96 8.94
C ASN A 114 6.76 -4.33 7.97
N ARG A 115 5.88 -5.13 7.43
CA ARG A 115 4.96 -4.68 6.38
C ARG A 115 4.08 -3.52 6.82
N SER A 116 3.57 -3.59 8.02
CA SER A 116 2.69 -2.53 8.52
C SER A 116 3.41 -1.21 8.63
N LYS A 117 4.59 -1.19 9.21
CA LYS A 117 5.35 0.03 9.35
C LYS A 117 5.79 0.56 8.00
N THR A 118 6.26 -0.32 7.12
CA THR A 118 6.68 0.09 5.79
C THR A 118 5.53 0.75 5.03
N PHE A 119 4.36 0.15 5.09
CA PHE A 119 3.20 0.71 4.42
C PHE A 119 2.82 2.07 5.02
N ARG A 120 2.87 2.21 6.33
CA ARG A 120 2.57 3.49 6.98
C ARG A 120 3.53 4.58 6.53
N VAL A 121 4.82 4.26 6.42
CA VAL A 121 5.81 5.22 5.96
C VAL A 121 5.53 5.63 4.52
N MET A 122 5.18 4.66 3.67
CA MET A 122 4.86 4.93 2.27
C MET A 122 3.63 5.84 2.13
N VAL A 123 2.59 5.57 2.90
CA VAL A 123 1.37 6.39 2.85
C VAL A 123 1.67 7.80 3.34
N ALA A 124 2.44 7.93 4.40
CA ALA A 124 2.81 9.24 4.93
C ALA A 124 3.64 10.04 3.92
N TYR A 125 4.52 9.35 3.19
CA TYR A 125 5.32 10.00 2.17
C TYR A 125 4.43 10.53 1.05
N PHE A 126 3.48 9.70 0.59
CA PHE A 126 2.55 10.13 -0.45
C PHE A 126 1.71 11.31 0.04
N ALA A 127 1.27 11.28 1.30
CA ALA A 127 0.50 12.38 1.85
C ALA A 127 1.33 13.67 1.86
N ALA A 128 2.61 13.57 2.20
CA ALA A 128 3.49 14.72 2.22
C ALA A 128 3.71 15.27 0.81
N VAL A 129 3.93 14.39 -0.16
CA VAL A 129 4.14 14.80 -1.54
C VAL A 129 2.91 15.51 -2.09
N HIS A 130 1.72 15.01 -1.76
CA HIS A 130 0.48 15.60 -2.24
C HIS A 130 -0.04 16.69 -1.30
N LYS A 131 0.73 17.03 -0.27
CA LYS A 131 0.42 18.12 0.65
C LYS A 131 -0.93 17.93 1.34
N LEU A 132 -1.22 16.72 1.74
CA LEU A 132 -2.44 16.44 2.48
C LEU A 132 -2.25 16.83 3.94
N LYS A 133 -3.31 17.33 4.55
CA LYS A 133 -3.24 17.71 5.94
C LYS A 133 -3.29 16.49 6.81
N THR A 134 -2.49 16.46 7.85
CA THR A 134 -2.55 15.37 8.79
C THR A 134 -3.61 15.67 9.83
N PRO A 135 -4.38 14.69 10.23
CA PRO A 135 -5.40 14.91 11.25
C PRO A 135 -4.80 15.40 12.57
N VAL A 136 -3.61 14.93 12.88
CA VAL A 136 -2.97 15.30 14.13
C VAL A 136 -2.55 16.75 14.12
N GLN A 137 -2.08 17.23 12.99
CA GLN A 137 -1.69 18.61 12.89
C GLN A 137 -2.83 19.54 13.09
N SER A 138 -3.99 19.22 12.61
CA SER A 138 -5.13 20.08 12.82
C SER A 138 -5.47 20.20 14.27
N THR A 139 -5.17 19.21 15.06
CA THR A 139 -5.45 19.27 16.47
C THR A 139 -4.54 20.27 17.18
N PHE A 140 -3.35 20.44 16.68
CA PHE A 140 -2.41 21.33 17.30
C PHE A 140 -2.45 22.74 16.76
N ALA A 141 -3.16 22.94 15.74
CA ALA A 141 -3.28 24.26 15.18
C ALA A 141 -4.19 25.15 16.05
#